data_3591ca4f2e4dcf6c59dfe6526cbd8af2
#
_entry.id   3591ca4f2e4dcf6c59dfe6526cbd8af2
#
_cell.length_a   1.000
_cell.length_b   1.000
_cell.length_c   1.000
_cell.angle_alpha   90.00
_cell.angle_beta   90.00
_cell.angle_gamma   90.00
#
_symmetry.space_group_name_H-M   'P 1'
#
loop_
_entity.id
_entity.type
_entity.pdbx_description
1 polymer ?
#
loop_
_entity_poly.entity_id
_entity_poly.type
_entity_poly.pdbx_seq_one_letter_code
_entity_poly.pdbx_strand_id
1 'polypeptide(L)'
;MSGKAKGFTLVELLVVVAIIGILAAIAIPALQTALDKSKQRATMADMRGVCTGIQLYQIDESIFPVDATPAVTLVALLQPHTRILLPSKDAWHHDYGYHSDSYTWYSLESFGRDGIDGVDITPATRYQFELDLVYATGRFSNSPD
;
A
#
# COMPACT_ATOMS: atom_id res chain seq x y z
N MET A 1 -63.34 -6.76 -7.33
CA MET A 1 -62.46 -7.53 -8.23
C MET A 1 -61.17 -7.79 -7.47
N SER A 2 -60.95 -9.02 -7.00
CA SER A 2 -59.73 -9.41 -6.28
C SER A 2 -58.67 -9.83 -7.29
N GLY A 3 -57.65 -9.00 -7.52
CA GLY A 3 -56.51 -9.35 -8.35
C GLY A 3 -55.68 -10.44 -7.67
N LYS A 4 -55.57 -11.62 -8.27
CA LYS A 4 -54.68 -12.67 -7.81
C LYS A 4 -53.26 -12.15 -7.87
N ALA A 5 -52.60 -11.99 -6.73
CA ALA A 5 -51.16 -11.74 -6.65
C ALA A 5 -50.44 -12.93 -7.27
N LYS A 6 -49.69 -12.71 -8.36
CA LYS A 6 -48.81 -13.73 -8.96
C LYS A 6 -47.63 -13.94 -8.02
N GLY A 7 -47.51 -15.12 -7.45
CA GLY A 7 -46.36 -15.51 -6.64
C GLY A 7 -45.16 -15.78 -7.53
N PHE A 8 -43.97 -15.55 -6.97
CA PHE A 8 -42.66 -15.84 -7.62
C PHE A 8 -42.41 -17.36 -7.62
N THR A 9 -41.92 -17.89 -8.71
CA THR A 9 -41.63 -19.32 -8.79
C THR A 9 -40.22 -19.61 -8.24
N LEU A 10 -40.04 -20.81 -7.70
CA LEU A 10 -38.72 -21.25 -7.18
C LEU A 10 -37.65 -21.27 -8.29
N VAL A 11 -38.06 -21.63 -9.51
CA VAL A 11 -37.17 -21.66 -10.69
C VAL A 11 -36.72 -20.27 -11.11
N GLU A 12 -37.61 -19.27 -11.09
CA GLU A 12 -37.23 -17.88 -11.38
C GLU A 12 -36.17 -17.35 -10.39
N LEU A 13 -36.29 -17.66 -9.10
CA LEU A 13 -35.31 -17.30 -8.11
C LEU A 13 -33.98 -18.03 -8.34
N LEU A 14 -34.03 -19.32 -8.66
CA LEU A 14 -32.85 -20.15 -8.87
C LEU A 14 -32.01 -19.65 -10.07
N VAL A 15 -32.68 -19.30 -11.18
CA VAL A 15 -32.00 -18.75 -12.35
C VAL A 15 -31.33 -17.42 -12.04
N VAL A 16 -31.99 -16.53 -11.29
CA VAL A 16 -31.42 -15.23 -10.91
C VAL A 16 -30.15 -15.42 -10.07
N VAL A 17 -30.20 -16.27 -9.04
CA VAL A 17 -29.01 -16.47 -8.18
C VAL A 17 -27.86 -17.16 -8.94
N ALA A 18 -28.17 -18.04 -9.91
CA ALA A 18 -27.18 -18.65 -10.76
C ALA A 18 -26.45 -17.61 -11.64
N ILE A 19 -27.20 -16.68 -12.26
CA ILE A 19 -26.63 -15.60 -13.07
C ILE A 19 -25.76 -14.68 -12.21
N ILE A 20 -26.26 -14.25 -11.04
CA ILE A 20 -25.50 -13.41 -10.11
C ILE A 20 -24.23 -14.12 -9.66
N GLY A 21 -24.28 -15.42 -9.38
CA GLY A 21 -23.12 -16.23 -9.01
C GLY A 21 -22.04 -16.24 -10.08
N ILE A 22 -22.42 -16.40 -11.35
CA ILE A 22 -21.47 -16.38 -12.49
C ILE A 22 -20.84 -14.99 -12.64
N LEU A 23 -21.64 -13.93 -12.57
CA LEU A 23 -21.13 -12.56 -12.68
C LEU A 23 -20.18 -12.22 -11.53
N ALA A 24 -20.53 -12.59 -10.30
CA ALA A 24 -19.72 -12.38 -9.13
C ALA A 24 -18.37 -13.12 -9.21
N ALA A 25 -18.37 -14.36 -9.73
CA ALA A 25 -17.15 -15.15 -9.88
C ALA A 25 -16.10 -14.47 -10.78
N ILE A 26 -16.52 -13.69 -11.75
CA ILE A 26 -15.62 -12.94 -12.65
C ILE A 26 -15.28 -11.55 -12.05
N ALA A 27 -16.26 -10.90 -11.42
CA ALA A 27 -16.09 -9.52 -10.95
C ALA A 27 -15.19 -9.43 -9.70
N ILE A 28 -15.29 -10.37 -8.76
CA ILE A 28 -14.57 -10.32 -7.48
C ILE A 28 -13.05 -10.30 -7.65
N PRO A 29 -12.41 -11.20 -8.43
CA PRO A 29 -10.96 -11.18 -8.63
C PRO A 29 -10.48 -9.89 -9.30
N ALA A 30 -11.23 -9.39 -10.28
CA ALA A 30 -10.90 -8.16 -10.97
C ALA A 30 -10.94 -6.94 -10.04
N LEU A 31 -11.95 -6.88 -9.15
CA LEU A 31 -12.07 -5.84 -8.15
C LEU A 31 -10.91 -5.89 -7.13
N GLN A 32 -10.56 -7.08 -6.63
CA GLN A 32 -9.44 -7.25 -5.70
C GLN A 32 -8.13 -6.74 -6.30
N THR A 33 -7.82 -7.12 -7.54
CA THR A 33 -6.64 -6.62 -8.24
C THR A 33 -6.65 -5.10 -8.40
N ALA A 34 -7.80 -4.49 -8.69
CA ALA A 34 -7.92 -3.03 -8.80
C ALA A 34 -7.71 -2.33 -7.45
N LEU A 35 -8.21 -2.90 -6.36
CA LEU A 35 -7.99 -2.40 -5.00
C LEU A 35 -6.51 -2.49 -4.59
N ASP A 36 -5.85 -3.61 -4.87
CA ASP A 36 -4.42 -3.78 -4.57
C ASP A 36 -3.54 -2.79 -5.36
N LYS A 37 -3.85 -2.56 -6.64
CA LYS A 37 -3.19 -1.51 -7.43
C LYS A 37 -3.37 -0.12 -6.81
N SER A 38 -4.56 0.19 -6.32
CA SER A 38 -4.83 1.45 -5.64
C SER A 38 -4.02 1.59 -4.36
N LYS A 39 -3.96 0.54 -3.55
CA LYS A 39 -3.16 0.49 -2.32
C LYS A 39 -1.67 0.66 -2.61
N GLN A 40 -1.14 -0.04 -3.61
CA GLN A 40 0.26 0.08 -4.01
C GLN A 40 0.61 1.52 -4.40
N ARG A 41 -0.23 2.19 -5.20
CA ARG A 41 -0.02 3.59 -5.57
C ARG A 41 -0.10 4.54 -4.37
N ALA A 42 -1.04 4.29 -3.45
CA ALA A 42 -1.14 5.07 -2.22
C ALA A 42 0.13 4.91 -1.37
N THR A 43 0.59 3.67 -1.16
CA THR A 43 1.86 3.39 -0.45
C THR A 43 3.04 4.12 -1.07
N MET A 44 3.18 4.08 -2.41
CA MET A 44 4.26 4.80 -3.09
C MET A 44 4.17 6.33 -2.90
N ALA A 45 2.97 6.90 -2.87
CA ALA A 45 2.78 8.33 -2.60
C ALA A 45 3.14 8.67 -1.15
N ASP A 46 2.73 7.84 -0.21
CA ASP A 46 3.03 7.97 1.22
C ASP A 46 4.54 7.86 1.49
N MET A 47 5.20 6.89 0.89
CA MET A 47 6.66 6.74 0.97
C MET A 47 7.39 7.97 0.46
N ARG A 48 6.96 8.57 -0.67
CA ARG A 48 7.55 9.84 -1.15
C ARG A 48 7.38 10.96 -0.13
N GLY A 49 6.23 11.03 0.53
CA GLY A 49 5.99 12.00 1.61
C GLY A 49 6.94 11.82 2.79
N VAL A 50 7.09 10.58 3.28
CA VAL A 50 8.02 10.24 4.36
C VAL A 50 9.46 10.55 3.96
N CYS A 51 9.87 10.18 2.74
CA CYS A 51 11.22 10.45 2.24
C CYS A 51 11.50 11.96 2.09
N THR A 52 10.50 12.76 1.74
CA THR A 52 10.61 14.22 1.78
C THR A 52 10.86 14.71 3.20
N GLY A 53 10.16 14.14 4.19
CA GLY A 53 10.41 14.41 5.61
C GLY A 53 11.85 14.06 6.04
N ILE A 54 12.36 12.91 5.60
CA ILE A 54 13.76 12.49 5.85
C ILE A 54 14.75 13.50 5.27
N GLN A 55 14.50 13.98 4.05
CA GLN A 55 15.36 15.00 3.41
C GLN A 55 15.33 16.34 4.14
N LEU A 56 14.15 16.77 4.62
CA LEU A 56 14.03 17.99 5.41
C LEU A 56 14.78 17.86 6.74
N TYR A 57 14.64 16.72 7.41
CA TYR A 57 15.42 16.42 8.62
C TYR A 57 16.93 16.49 8.35
N GLN A 58 17.40 15.89 7.24
CA GLN A 58 18.82 15.94 6.85
C GLN A 58 19.31 17.37 6.61
N ILE A 59 18.47 18.24 6.03
CA ILE A 59 18.82 19.65 5.81
C ILE A 59 18.99 20.38 7.14
N ASP A 60 18.13 20.09 8.11
CA ASP A 60 18.16 20.77 9.42
C ASP A 60 19.26 20.22 10.33
N GLU A 61 19.45 18.91 10.38
CA GLU A 61 20.34 18.22 11.31
C GLU A 61 21.71 17.85 10.70
N SER A 62 21.87 17.99 9.36
CA SER A 62 23.06 17.60 8.58
C SER A 62 23.39 16.10 8.57
N ILE A 63 22.49 15.27 9.08
CA ILE A 63 22.55 13.79 9.07
C ILE A 63 21.18 13.21 8.74
N PHE A 64 21.14 11.98 8.25
CA PHE A 64 19.87 11.23 8.17
C PHE A 64 19.43 10.76 9.56
N PRO A 65 18.12 10.56 9.81
CA PRO A 65 17.67 9.92 11.04
C PRO A 65 18.44 8.61 11.29
N VAL A 66 18.76 8.37 12.56
CA VAL A 66 19.38 7.09 12.95
C VAL A 66 18.39 5.97 12.69
N ASP A 67 18.90 4.80 12.42
CA ASP A 67 18.10 3.59 12.18
C ASP A 67 17.01 3.44 13.26
N ALA A 68 15.77 3.60 12.87
CA ALA A 68 14.63 3.71 13.78
C ALA A 68 13.57 2.68 13.40
N THR A 69 13.50 1.61 14.15
CA THR A 69 12.40 0.65 14.09
C THR A 69 11.66 0.66 15.43
N PRO A 70 10.35 0.82 15.44
CA PRO A 70 9.39 0.84 14.33
C PRO A 70 9.24 2.21 13.66
N ALA A 71 8.63 2.25 12.48
CA ALA A 71 8.36 3.45 11.67
C ALA A 71 7.65 4.61 12.42
N VAL A 72 6.90 4.29 13.46
CA VAL A 72 6.26 5.26 14.36
C VAL A 72 7.28 6.19 15.02
N THR A 73 8.45 5.67 15.38
CA THR A 73 9.55 6.45 15.96
C THR A 73 10.17 7.37 14.92
N LEU A 74 10.36 6.88 13.69
CA LEU A 74 10.84 7.68 12.56
C LEU A 74 9.89 8.84 12.29
N VAL A 75 8.58 8.56 12.14
CA VAL A 75 7.57 9.60 11.88
C VAL A 75 7.53 10.64 12.99
N ALA A 76 7.62 10.23 14.27
CA ALA A 76 7.67 11.15 15.39
C ALA A 76 8.92 12.06 15.35
N LEU A 77 10.05 11.53 14.90
CA LEU A 77 11.29 12.29 14.72
C LEU A 77 11.19 13.30 13.55
N LEU A 78 10.54 12.91 12.46
CA LEU A 78 10.39 13.75 11.27
C LEU A 78 9.30 14.82 11.41
N GLN A 79 8.30 14.60 12.25
CA GLN A 79 7.13 15.47 12.35
C GLN A 79 7.46 16.94 12.65
N PRO A 80 8.48 17.29 13.49
CA PRO A 80 8.88 18.69 13.73
C PRO A 80 9.43 19.40 12.48
N HIS A 81 10.00 18.68 11.53
CA HIS A 81 10.64 19.20 10.32
C HIS A 81 9.68 19.34 9.14
N THR A 82 8.46 18.79 9.23
CA THR A 82 7.45 18.87 8.18
C THR A 82 6.11 19.35 8.71
N ARG A 83 5.37 20.07 7.85
CA ARG A 83 3.99 20.48 8.16
C ARG A 83 2.94 19.45 7.72
N ILE A 84 3.36 18.41 7.03
CA ILE A 84 2.49 17.35 6.52
C ILE A 84 2.45 16.24 7.56
N LEU A 85 1.25 15.73 7.85
CA LEU A 85 1.11 14.53 8.67
C LEU A 85 1.65 13.33 7.89
N LEU A 86 2.72 12.73 8.41
CA LEU A 86 3.35 11.58 7.79
C LEU A 86 2.70 10.28 8.27
N PRO A 87 2.42 9.32 7.37
CA PRO A 87 1.94 8.01 7.75
C PRO A 87 3.09 7.14 8.29
N SER A 88 2.82 6.38 9.33
CA SER A 88 3.75 5.37 9.86
C SER A 88 3.50 3.97 9.26
N LYS A 89 2.40 3.80 8.53
CA LYS A 89 1.96 2.54 7.96
C LYS A 89 1.64 2.70 6.48
N ASP A 90 1.86 1.63 5.75
CA ASP A 90 1.47 1.53 4.35
C ASP A 90 -0.06 1.35 4.16
N ALA A 91 -0.53 1.27 2.93
CA ALA A 91 -1.95 1.10 2.61
C ALA A 91 -2.51 -0.29 2.96
N TRP A 92 -1.67 -1.25 3.31
CA TRP A 92 -2.06 -2.56 3.87
C TRP A 92 -2.00 -2.59 5.40
N HIS A 93 -1.63 -1.46 6.04
CA HIS A 93 -1.52 -1.26 7.50
C HIS A 93 -0.29 -1.92 8.13
N HIS A 94 0.74 -2.24 7.35
CA HIS A 94 2.04 -2.67 7.85
C HIS A 94 2.93 -1.47 8.15
N ASP A 95 3.80 -1.60 9.15
CA ASP A 95 4.77 -0.58 9.47
C ASP A 95 5.86 -0.53 8.39
N TYR A 96 6.38 0.66 8.09
CA TYR A 96 7.53 0.80 7.19
C TYR A 96 8.81 0.31 7.85
N GLY A 97 9.66 -0.37 7.08
CA GLY A 97 11.06 -0.58 7.41
C GLY A 97 11.88 0.67 7.08
N TYR A 98 12.83 1.00 7.93
CA TYR A 98 13.75 2.11 7.68
C TYR A 98 15.16 1.74 8.10
N HIS A 99 16.12 1.95 7.22
CA HIS A 99 17.54 1.72 7.44
C HIS A 99 18.36 2.92 6.99
N SER A 100 19.44 3.23 7.70
CA SER A 100 20.31 4.37 7.42
C SER A 100 21.69 4.17 8.01
N ASP A 101 22.73 4.67 7.31
CA ASP A 101 24.06 4.84 7.88
C ASP A 101 24.28 6.22 8.52
N SER A 102 23.22 7.01 8.58
CA SER A 102 23.16 8.39 9.09
C SER A 102 23.88 9.46 8.28
N TYR A 103 24.70 9.11 7.30
CA TYR A 103 25.54 10.07 6.56
C TYR A 103 25.38 10.04 5.04
N THR A 104 25.33 8.87 4.44
CA THR A 104 25.44 8.74 2.99
C THR A 104 24.22 8.14 2.31
N TRP A 105 23.48 7.25 2.99
CA TRP A 105 22.33 6.60 2.42
C TRP A 105 21.24 6.29 3.44
N TYR A 106 20.05 6.11 2.95
CA TYR A 106 18.92 5.54 3.67
C TYR A 106 18.04 4.72 2.73
N SER A 107 17.31 3.76 3.29
CA SER A 107 16.20 3.08 2.62
C SER A 107 14.94 3.15 3.46
N LEU A 108 13.81 3.25 2.79
CA LEU A 108 12.47 3.13 3.34
C LEU A 108 11.77 2.02 2.57
N GLU A 109 11.19 1.07 3.29
CA GLU A 109 10.63 -0.15 2.72
C GLU A 109 9.18 -0.33 3.15
N SER A 110 8.34 -0.81 2.22
CA SER A 110 7.01 -1.34 2.52
C SER A 110 6.99 -2.80 2.14
N PHE A 111 6.57 -3.63 3.06
CA PHE A 111 6.56 -5.10 2.93
C PHE A 111 5.35 -5.63 2.17
N GLY A 112 4.71 -4.81 1.34
CA GLY A 112 3.63 -5.23 0.48
C GLY A 112 2.38 -5.73 1.22
N ARG A 113 1.59 -6.56 0.54
CA ARG A 113 0.32 -7.06 1.06
C ARG A 113 0.48 -8.10 2.18
N ASP A 114 1.52 -8.91 2.15
CA ASP A 114 1.76 -9.96 3.13
C ASP A 114 2.48 -9.47 4.41
N GLY A 115 3.11 -8.29 4.35
CA GLY A 115 3.80 -7.68 5.49
C GLY A 115 5.08 -8.42 5.89
N ILE A 116 5.68 -9.17 4.99
CA ILE A 116 6.88 -9.99 5.24
C ILE A 116 8.04 -9.38 4.44
N ASP A 117 9.12 -9.05 5.13
CA ASP A 117 10.39 -8.69 4.50
C ASP A 117 10.89 -9.87 3.63
N GLY A 118 11.00 -9.64 2.34
CA GLY A 118 11.23 -10.73 1.40
C GLY A 118 11.87 -10.30 0.10
N VAL A 119 11.12 -10.38 -0.99
CA VAL A 119 11.62 -10.12 -2.33
C VAL A 119 11.10 -8.80 -2.86
N ASP A 120 12.02 -7.91 -3.23
CA ASP A 120 11.71 -6.62 -3.80
C ASP A 120 10.91 -6.71 -5.10
N ILE A 121 9.95 -5.80 -5.27
CA ILE A 121 9.20 -5.67 -6.52
C ILE A 121 10.12 -5.19 -7.64
N THR A 122 9.92 -5.74 -8.83
CA THR A 122 10.59 -5.32 -10.06
C THR A 122 9.56 -4.93 -11.11
N PRO A 123 9.91 -4.24 -12.20
CA PRO A 123 8.98 -3.94 -13.29
C PRO A 123 8.30 -5.17 -13.88
N ALA A 124 8.97 -6.34 -13.85
CA ALA A 124 8.40 -7.60 -14.32
C ALA A 124 7.37 -8.19 -13.34
N THR A 125 7.48 -7.86 -12.06
CA THR A 125 6.64 -8.40 -10.97
C THR A 125 5.67 -7.37 -10.38
N ARG A 126 5.45 -6.26 -11.05
CA ARG A 126 4.65 -5.10 -10.56
C ARG A 126 3.20 -5.40 -10.12
N TYR A 127 2.67 -6.54 -10.49
CA TYR A 127 1.34 -6.99 -10.08
C TYR A 127 1.36 -8.07 -8.98
N GLN A 128 2.52 -8.37 -8.45
CA GLN A 128 2.70 -9.23 -7.28
C GLN A 128 2.75 -8.32 -6.04
N PHE A 129 1.61 -8.14 -5.42
CA PHE A 129 1.41 -7.15 -4.35
C PHE A 129 1.98 -7.62 -2.99
N GLU A 130 2.50 -8.83 -2.93
CA GLU A 130 3.25 -9.39 -1.80
C GLU A 130 4.72 -8.95 -1.77
N LEU A 131 5.24 -8.38 -2.86
CA LEU A 131 6.63 -7.98 -2.96
C LEU A 131 6.88 -6.59 -2.39
N ASP A 132 8.09 -6.36 -1.91
CA ASP A 132 8.49 -5.15 -1.20
C ASP A 132 8.73 -3.97 -2.14
N LEU A 133 8.28 -2.79 -1.70
CA LEU A 133 8.58 -1.51 -2.34
C LEU A 133 9.74 -0.86 -1.59
N VAL A 134 10.84 -0.58 -2.29
CA VAL A 134 12.03 0.04 -1.69
C VAL A 134 12.29 1.41 -2.29
N TYR A 135 12.35 2.42 -1.43
CA TYR A 135 12.77 3.78 -1.78
C TYR A 135 14.12 4.06 -1.14
N ALA A 136 15.15 4.28 -1.95
CA ALA A 136 16.49 4.50 -1.46
C ALA A 136 17.07 5.80 -2.03
N THR A 137 17.61 6.64 -1.16
CA THR A 137 18.40 7.85 -1.48
C THR A 137 17.80 8.69 -2.61
N GLY A 138 16.50 9.00 -2.50
CA GLY A 138 15.82 9.94 -3.42
C GLY A 138 15.05 9.31 -4.58
N ARG A 139 15.01 7.98 -4.71
CA ARG A 139 14.25 7.29 -5.77
C ARG A 139 13.79 5.90 -5.34
N PHE A 140 12.77 5.39 -5.98
CA PHE A 140 12.47 3.96 -5.88
C PHE A 140 13.61 3.17 -6.54
N SER A 141 14.20 2.25 -5.79
CA SER A 141 15.16 1.30 -6.34
C SER A 141 14.43 0.19 -7.08
N ASN A 142 13.28 -0.20 -6.51
CA ASN A 142 12.40 -1.21 -7.03
C ASN A 142 10.98 -0.61 -7.08
N SER A 143 10.49 -0.33 -8.29
CA SER A 143 9.18 0.26 -8.52
C SER A 143 8.49 -0.44 -9.70
N PRO A 144 7.18 -0.60 -9.65
CA PRO A 144 6.41 -1.13 -10.77
C PRO A 144 6.29 -0.15 -11.96
N ASP A 145 6.75 1.09 -11.82
CA ASP A 145 6.72 2.15 -12.86
C ASP A 145 8.01 2.21 -13.66
#